data_05fbcd7d5e16a9e073c8629594c55d13
#
_entry.id   05fbcd7d5e16a9e073c8629594c55d13
#
_cell.length_a   1.000
_cell.length_b   1.000
_cell.length_c   1.000
_cell.angle_alpha   90.00
_cell.angle_beta   90.00
_cell.angle_gamma   90.00
#
_symmetry.space_group_name_H-M   'P 1'
#
loop_
_entity.id
_entity.type
_entity.pdbx_description
1 polymer ?
#
loop_
_entity_poly.entity_id
_entity_poly.type
_entity_poly.pdbx_seq_one_letter_code
_entity_poly.pdbx_strand_id
1 'polypeptide(L)'
;MSFEDLLKTSAKAARPSVCIDGFNLALPKGSGIATYGRNLAHALRVGFSPQALYGPASKRSDDPLANLAAIADGPPPRHRINKNERWRRTLTSRFGRTAFAVEPSDQVIWPAAGGGRPSVDLFWSCPNLFTLANRAFDKYGSLTPVSFEKGTAPPAVMHWTCPLPIYARDVLNIVTVHDLIPLRLPHTTVDDSTAYATRLRRSLDRADHIVVVSEQTKRDLVEWMHIDEHRITNTYQAVSIPPALAGRDENLVVAEIEGVLGLEWKGYFLYFGAVEPKKNLARIIEAYLASGVTAPLVIVGGRGWLDDDENNLLANLSARGDDRVRRFDYMPFNLLISLIRGARGVLFPSLYEGFGLPVLEAMLLGTPVLTSRLGSLPEVAGDAALFVDAYDVDSIKAGIQLLDADETLRSELSEKGAQHVSRFDMASYQTRVADLYQRLGICSA
;
A
#
# COMPACT_ATOMS: atom_id res chain seq x y z
N MET A 1 51.99 13.79 5.03
CA MET A 1 50.60 13.27 4.90
C MET A 1 49.68 14.47 4.75
N SER A 2 49.17 14.72 3.55
CA SER A 2 48.35 15.90 3.26
C SER A 2 46.95 15.74 3.83
N PHE A 3 46.28 16.86 4.09
CA PHE A 3 44.87 16.88 4.55
C PHE A 3 43.93 16.15 3.57
N GLU A 4 44.31 16.04 2.29
CA GLU A 4 43.63 15.24 1.28
C GLU A 4 43.78 13.72 1.44
N ASP A 5 44.91 13.27 2.05
CA ASP A 5 45.12 11.83 2.34
C ASP A 5 44.31 11.38 3.57
N LEU A 6 44.03 12.31 4.50
CA LEU A 6 43.14 12.07 5.66
C LEU A 6 41.66 11.99 5.26
N LEU A 7 41.26 12.69 4.22
CA LEU A 7 39.88 12.62 3.68
C LEU A 7 39.63 11.37 2.82
N LYS A 8 40.69 10.75 2.30
CA LYS A 8 40.59 9.49 1.52
C LYS A 8 40.59 8.23 2.38
N THR A 9 40.96 8.31 3.65
CA THR A 9 41.04 7.19 4.60
C THR A 9 39.86 7.12 5.56
N SER A 10 38.86 7.99 5.48
CA SER A 10 37.53 7.71 6.05
C SER A 10 36.90 6.63 5.21
N ALA A 11 37.17 5.37 5.54
CA ALA A 11 36.34 4.23 5.07
C ALA A 11 34.91 4.60 5.42
N LYS A 12 34.10 4.95 4.40
CA LYS A 12 32.68 5.23 4.52
C LYS A 12 32.08 4.02 5.20
N ALA A 13 31.72 4.13 6.47
CA ALA A 13 31.12 3.02 7.20
C ALA A 13 30.02 2.45 6.31
N ALA A 14 30.11 1.16 5.99
CA ALA A 14 29.18 0.55 5.06
C ALA A 14 27.77 0.69 5.65
N ARG A 15 26.86 1.35 4.91
CA ARG A 15 25.50 1.54 5.35
C ARG A 15 24.87 0.18 5.64
N PRO A 16 24.20 -0.01 6.78
CA PRO A 16 23.52 -1.26 7.08
C PRO A 16 22.47 -1.57 6.02
N SER A 17 22.45 -2.81 5.54
CA SER A 17 21.55 -3.24 4.49
C SER A 17 20.21 -3.67 5.06
N VAL A 18 19.12 -3.15 4.49
CA VAL A 18 17.75 -3.52 4.81
C VAL A 18 17.09 -4.09 3.56
N CYS A 19 16.71 -5.36 3.63
CA CYS A 19 16.01 -6.04 2.54
C CYS A 19 14.50 -6.02 2.78
N ILE A 20 13.73 -5.59 1.80
CA ILE A 20 12.27 -5.67 1.79
C ILE A 20 11.81 -6.84 0.90
N ASP A 21 10.62 -7.37 1.13
CA ASP A 21 10.04 -8.33 0.21
C ASP A 21 9.49 -7.65 -1.05
N GLY A 22 9.66 -8.30 -2.19
CA GLY A 22 9.14 -7.88 -3.49
C GLY A 22 7.77 -8.46 -3.83
N PHE A 23 7.07 -9.09 -2.87
CA PHE A 23 5.80 -9.78 -3.13
C PHE A 23 4.76 -8.86 -3.76
N ASN A 24 4.48 -7.74 -3.11
CA ASN A 24 3.51 -6.76 -3.60
C ASN A 24 4.09 -5.85 -4.69
N LEU A 25 5.42 -5.61 -4.68
CA LEU A 25 6.09 -4.79 -5.71
C LEU A 25 6.05 -5.45 -7.09
N ALA A 26 5.96 -6.77 -7.16
CA ALA A 26 5.86 -7.53 -8.39
C ALA A 26 4.45 -7.57 -9.00
N LEU A 27 3.44 -6.99 -8.34
CA LEU A 27 2.08 -7.00 -8.84
C LEU A 27 1.91 -5.96 -9.97
N PRO A 28 1.29 -6.32 -11.12
CA PRO A 28 1.10 -5.41 -12.26
C PRO A 28 0.20 -4.20 -11.94
N LYS A 29 -0.76 -4.39 -11.03
CA LYS A 29 -1.63 -3.33 -10.52
C LYS A 29 -1.18 -2.98 -9.11
N GLY A 30 -0.80 -1.73 -8.88
CA GLY A 30 -0.40 -1.24 -7.57
C GLY A 30 -1.51 -1.44 -6.53
N SER A 31 -1.12 -1.82 -5.31
CA SER A 31 -1.98 -1.85 -4.13
C SER A 31 -1.43 -0.86 -3.10
N GLY A 32 -2.22 -0.54 -2.07
CA GLY A 32 -1.72 0.27 -0.95
C GLY A 32 -0.44 -0.31 -0.33
N ILE A 33 -0.32 -1.65 -0.26
CA ILE A 33 0.89 -2.32 0.24
C ILE A 33 2.07 -2.16 -0.73
N ALA A 34 1.83 -2.16 -2.05
CA ALA A 34 2.87 -1.88 -3.03
C ALA A 34 3.39 -0.44 -2.92
N THR A 35 2.50 0.53 -2.69
CA THR A 35 2.85 1.92 -2.41
C THR A 35 3.67 2.03 -1.13
N TYR A 36 3.25 1.35 -0.05
CA TYR A 36 4.01 1.26 1.19
C TYR A 36 5.43 0.72 0.96
N GLY A 37 5.58 -0.41 0.27
CA GLY A 37 6.88 -1.01 -0.01
C GLY A 37 7.80 -0.08 -0.82
N ARG A 38 7.27 0.68 -1.79
CA ARG A 38 8.05 1.69 -2.54
C ARG A 38 8.48 2.85 -1.67
N ASN A 39 7.55 3.38 -0.87
CA ASN A 39 7.84 4.47 0.06
C ASN A 39 8.88 4.03 1.11
N LEU A 40 8.80 2.79 1.61
CA LEU A 40 9.80 2.23 2.51
C LEU A 40 11.17 2.11 1.84
N ALA A 41 11.24 1.55 0.62
CA ALA A 41 12.50 1.48 -0.14
C ALA A 41 13.12 2.87 -0.38
N HIS A 42 12.28 3.86 -0.67
CA HIS A 42 12.72 5.24 -0.85
C HIS A 42 13.22 5.85 0.48
N ALA A 43 12.49 5.65 1.57
CA ALA A 43 12.86 6.14 2.90
C ALA A 43 14.20 5.57 3.37
N LEU A 44 14.46 4.29 3.11
CA LEU A 44 15.69 3.60 3.48
C LEU A 44 16.95 4.15 2.77
N ARG A 45 16.84 4.88 1.67
CA ARG A 45 18.00 5.48 1.01
C ARG A 45 18.74 6.51 1.88
N VAL A 46 18.05 7.03 2.86
CA VAL A 46 18.65 7.93 3.85
C VAL A 46 19.22 7.09 5.00
N GLY A 47 20.52 6.87 4.99
CA GLY A 47 21.27 6.19 6.06
C GLY A 47 21.37 4.66 5.92
N PHE A 48 20.66 4.02 5.01
CA PHE A 48 20.66 2.57 4.80
C PHE A 48 20.94 2.19 3.34
N SER A 49 21.28 0.91 3.10
CA SER A 49 21.34 0.31 1.76
C SER A 49 20.10 -0.55 1.52
N PRO A 50 19.11 -0.04 0.78
CA PRO A 50 17.88 -0.79 0.52
C PRO A 50 18.15 -1.95 -0.44
N GLN A 51 17.60 -3.11 -0.12
CA GLN A 51 17.65 -4.32 -0.94
C GLN A 51 16.23 -4.87 -1.13
N ALA A 52 16.01 -5.73 -2.12
CA ALA A 52 14.70 -6.35 -2.31
C ALA A 52 14.79 -7.84 -2.65
N LEU A 53 13.95 -8.66 -1.99
CA LEU A 53 13.86 -10.11 -2.21
C LEU A 53 12.67 -10.43 -3.12
N TYR A 54 12.97 -11.02 -4.28
CA TYR A 54 11.97 -11.44 -5.26
C TYR A 54 11.85 -12.95 -5.40
N GLY A 55 10.69 -13.40 -5.84
CA GLY A 55 10.37 -14.81 -6.08
C GLY A 55 9.96 -15.10 -7.52
N PRO A 56 10.81 -14.81 -8.54
CA PRO A 56 10.45 -15.05 -9.93
C PRO A 56 10.13 -16.54 -10.16
N ALA A 57 9.31 -16.84 -11.17
CA ALA A 57 8.98 -18.23 -11.45
C ALA A 57 10.07 -18.95 -12.25
N SER A 58 10.96 -18.24 -12.94
CA SER A 58 12.10 -18.80 -13.64
C SER A 58 13.14 -19.36 -12.69
N LYS A 59 13.89 -20.35 -13.16
CA LYS A 59 15.05 -20.86 -12.44
C LYS A 59 16.23 -19.89 -12.57
N ARG A 60 17.23 -20.02 -11.69
CA ARG A 60 18.50 -19.32 -11.82
C ARG A 60 19.13 -19.60 -13.18
N SER A 61 19.59 -18.57 -13.84
CA SER A 61 20.39 -18.60 -15.08
C SER A 61 21.85 -18.30 -14.75
N ASP A 62 22.77 -18.76 -15.60
CA ASP A 62 24.17 -18.35 -15.53
C ASP A 62 24.37 -16.92 -16.06
N ASP A 63 23.42 -16.40 -16.85
CA ASP A 63 23.40 -15.01 -17.30
C ASP A 63 22.80 -14.09 -16.23
N PRO A 64 23.56 -13.11 -15.69
CA PRO A 64 23.07 -12.16 -14.70
C PRO A 64 21.89 -11.31 -15.20
N LEU A 65 21.91 -10.91 -16.49
CA LEU A 65 20.84 -10.09 -17.07
C LEU A 65 19.53 -10.88 -17.20
N ALA A 66 19.61 -12.18 -17.51
CA ALA A 66 18.43 -13.05 -17.53
C ALA A 66 17.81 -13.21 -16.13
N ASN A 67 18.61 -13.24 -15.06
CA ASN A 67 18.10 -13.26 -13.70
C ASN A 67 17.41 -11.96 -13.32
N LEU A 68 17.97 -10.81 -13.73
CA LEU A 68 17.38 -9.49 -13.48
C LEU A 68 16.08 -9.30 -14.30
N ALA A 69 16.08 -9.70 -15.57
CA ALA A 69 14.89 -9.68 -16.42
C ALA A 69 13.75 -10.52 -15.82
N ALA A 70 14.09 -11.70 -15.28
CA ALA A 70 13.11 -12.55 -14.60
C ALA A 70 12.48 -11.92 -13.35
N ILE A 71 13.21 -11.02 -12.67
CA ILE A 71 12.67 -10.21 -11.57
C ILE A 71 11.75 -9.11 -12.12
N ALA A 72 12.17 -8.43 -13.19
CA ALA A 72 11.45 -7.32 -13.79
C ALA A 72 10.13 -7.73 -14.46
N ASP A 73 10.10 -8.90 -15.11
CA ASP A 73 8.90 -9.40 -15.83
C ASP A 73 7.74 -9.81 -14.91
N GLY A 74 8.00 -9.89 -13.59
CA GLY A 74 6.98 -10.35 -12.64
C GLY A 74 6.68 -11.85 -12.78
N PRO A 75 5.55 -12.32 -12.23
CA PRO A 75 5.18 -13.72 -12.29
C PRO A 75 4.78 -14.10 -13.73
N PRO A 76 5.50 -15.05 -14.38
CA PRO A 76 5.15 -15.49 -15.72
C PRO A 76 3.80 -16.20 -15.75
N PRO A 77 3.20 -16.34 -16.95
CA PRO A 77 1.98 -17.12 -17.13
C PRO A 77 2.19 -18.55 -16.61
N ARG A 78 1.17 -19.09 -15.99
CA ARG A 78 1.15 -20.38 -15.26
C ARG A 78 1.71 -21.52 -16.12
N HIS A 79 2.99 -21.83 -16.04
CA HIS A 79 3.53 -23.07 -16.59
C HIS A 79 2.98 -24.27 -15.82
N ARG A 80 2.47 -25.27 -16.54
CA ARG A 80 2.02 -26.55 -15.96
C ARG A 80 3.23 -27.35 -15.47
N ILE A 81 3.63 -27.13 -14.22
CA ILE A 81 4.61 -28.01 -13.55
C ILE A 81 3.92 -29.34 -13.23
N ASN A 82 4.62 -30.46 -13.46
CA ASN A 82 4.14 -31.79 -13.10
C ASN A 82 3.74 -31.85 -11.62
N LYS A 83 2.61 -32.54 -11.31
CA LYS A 83 2.06 -32.64 -9.96
C LYS A 83 3.08 -33.14 -8.93
N ASN A 84 3.92 -34.13 -9.30
CA ASN A 84 4.92 -34.71 -8.41
C ASN A 84 6.07 -33.73 -8.11
N GLU A 85 6.56 -33.00 -9.10
CA GLU A 85 7.58 -31.99 -8.89
C GLU A 85 7.06 -30.82 -8.05
N ARG A 86 5.82 -30.40 -8.30
CA ARG A 86 5.14 -29.38 -7.49
C ARG A 86 5.01 -29.82 -6.03
N TRP A 87 4.60 -31.07 -5.79
CA TRP A 87 4.52 -31.63 -4.44
C TRP A 87 5.88 -31.66 -3.75
N ARG A 88 6.92 -32.19 -4.42
CA ARG A 88 8.29 -32.25 -3.89
C ARG A 88 8.80 -30.85 -3.53
N ARG A 89 8.65 -29.86 -4.43
CA ARG A 89 9.08 -28.48 -4.19
C ARG A 89 8.32 -27.84 -3.00
N THR A 90 7.03 -28.09 -2.86
CA THR A 90 6.23 -27.62 -1.73
C THR A 90 6.71 -28.27 -0.43
N LEU A 91 6.97 -29.57 -0.43
CA LEU A 91 7.46 -30.30 0.74
C LEU A 91 8.86 -29.80 1.16
N THR A 92 9.79 -29.67 0.21
CA THR A 92 11.16 -29.21 0.49
C THR A 92 11.22 -27.76 0.94
N SER A 93 10.27 -26.92 0.52
CA SER A 93 10.20 -25.50 0.90
C SER A 93 10.13 -25.29 2.41
N ARG A 94 9.48 -26.21 3.15
CA ARG A 94 9.42 -26.15 4.61
C ARG A 94 10.76 -26.27 5.33
N PHE A 95 11.78 -26.84 4.67
CA PHE A 95 13.13 -27.01 5.23
C PHE A 95 14.05 -25.84 4.93
N GLY A 96 13.68 -24.99 4.00
CA GLY A 96 14.39 -23.77 3.64
C GLY A 96 14.61 -23.58 2.15
N ARG A 97 14.87 -22.34 1.81
CA ARG A 97 15.20 -21.87 0.46
C ARG A 97 16.39 -20.95 0.55
N THR A 98 17.22 -20.93 -0.51
CA THR A 98 18.37 -20.02 -0.58
C THR A 98 18.11 -18.98 -1.65
N ALA A 99 18.23 -17.71 -1.27
CA ALA A 99 18.22 -16.58 -2.19
C ALA A 99 19.66 -16.31 -2.68
N PHE A 100 19.81 -15.93 -3.94
CA PHE A 100 21.08 -15.52 -4.54
C PHE A 100 21.02 -14.04 -4.94
N ALA A 101 22.18 -13.39 -4.93
CA ALA A 101 22.30 -11.97 -5.25
C ALA A 101 22.15 -11.73 -6.77
N VAL A 102 21.52 -10.61 -7.13
CA VAL A 102 21.37 -10.14 -8.52
C VAL A 102 21.61 -8.62 -8.52
N GLU A 103 22.67 -8.21 -9.20
CA GLU A 103 23.02 -6.79 -9.30
C GLU A 103 22.04 -6.04 -10.20
N PRO A 104 21.63 -4.81 -9.82
CA PRO A 104 20.82 -3.98 -10.68
C PRO A 104 21.59 -3.54 -11.94
N SER A 105 20.91 -3.49 -13.08
CA SER A 105 21.45 -2.99 -14.34
C SER A 105 20.42 -2.18 -15.10
N ASP A 106 20.87 -1.14 -15.79
CA ASP A 106 20.02 -0.31 -16.64
C ASP A 106 19.75 -0.93 -18.03
N GLN A 107 20.38 -2.06 -18.32
CA GLN A 107 20.15 -2.84 -19.55
C GLN A 107 18.80 -3.57 -19.55
N VAL A 108 18.18 -3.75 -18.38
CA VAL A 108 16.87 -4.37 -18.25
C VAL A 108 15.80 -3.28 -18.09
N ILE A 109 14.85 -3.28 -19.02
CA ILE A 109 13.71 -2.35 -18.99
C ILE A 109 12.66 -2.89 -18.01
N TRP A 110 12.27 -2.07 -17.04
CA TRP A 110 11.24 -2.39 -16.08
C TRP A 110 9.87 -1.92 -16.56
N PRO A 111 8.80 -2.73 -16.43
CA PRO A 111 7.45 -2.32 -16.81
C PRO A 111 6.99 -1.08 -16.02
N ALA A 112 6.56 -0.04 -16.75
CA ALA A 112 6.03 1.17 -16.12
C ALA A 112 4.74 0.92 -15.34
N ALA A 113 3.93 -0.06 -15.76
CA ALA A 113 2.66 -0.43 -15.13
C ALA A 113 2.80 -0.85 -13.65
N GLY A 114 3.96 -1.37 -13.26
CA GLY A 114 4.26 -1.71 -11.87
C GLY A 114 4.96 -0.58 -11.09
N GLY A 115 5.06 0.65 -11.64
CA GLY A 115 5.79 1.77 -11.02
C GLY A 115 7.30 1.75 -11.27
N GLY A 116 7.77 1.00 -12.27
CA GLY A 116 9.17 0.95 -12.66
C GLY A 116 10.08 0.19 -11.70
N ARG A 117 11.38 0.33 -11.88
CA ARG A 117 12.39 -0.31 -11.04
C ARG A 117 12.36 0.26 -9.62
N PRO A 118 12.22 -0.60 -8.59
CA PRO A 118 12.38 -0.16 -7.20
C PRO A 118 13.76 0.45 -6.96
N SER A 119 13.81 1.46 -6.10
CA SER A 119 15.04 2.18 -5.78
C SER A 119 15.85 1.41 -4.74
N VAL A 120 16.50 0.33 -5.17
CA VAL A 120 17.31 -0.58 -4.32
C VAL A 120 18.72 -0.75 -4.87
N ASP A 121 19.66 -1.06 -3.98
CA ASP A 121 21.07 -1.24 -4.30
C ASP A 121 21.41 -2.68 -4.70
N LEU A 122 20.59 -3.66 -4.27
CA LEU A 122 20.77 -5.07 -4.59
C LEU A 122 19.42 -5.80 -4.64
N PHE A 123 19.29 -6.74 -5.54
CA PHE A 123 18.19 -7.70 -5.56
C PHE A 123 18.64 -9.06 -5.02
N TRP A 124 17.75 -9.72 -4.30
CA TRP A 124 17.85 -11.12 -3.95
C TRP A 124 16.79 -11.89 -4.72
N SER A 125 17.17 -12.98 -5.36
CA SER A 125 16.27 -13.82 -6.12
C SER A 125 16.15 -15.21 -5.50
N CYS A 126 14.93 -15.64 -5.22
CA CYS A 126 14.62 -16.98 -4.73
C CYS A 126 13.46 -17.57 -5.55
N PRO A 127 13.72 -18.38 -6.58
CA PRO A 127 12.71 -18.82 -7.52
C PRO A 127 11.47 -19.44 -6.88
N ASN A 128 10.29 -18.95 -7.26
CA ASN A 128 8.97 -19.39 -6.77
C ASN A 128 8.76 -19.26 -5.24
N LEU A 129 9.54 -18.44 -4.55
CA LEU A 129 9.51 -18.33 -3.08
C LEU A 129 8.09 -18.17 -2.54
N PHE A 130 7.41 -17.09 -2.91
CA PHE A 130 6.10 -16.75 -2.33
C PHE A 130 5.03 -17.81 -2.62
N THR A 131 4.99 -18.31 -3.86
CA THR A 131 4.03 -19.36 -4.25
C THR A 131 4.24 -20.65 -3.48
N LEU A 132 5.50 -21.07 -3.30
CA LEU A 132 5.83 -22.31 -2.59
C LEU A 132 5.61 -22.17 -1.09
N ALA A 133 5.94 -21.00 -0.52
CA ALA A 133 5.74 -20.71 0.89
C ALA A 133 4.25 -20.73 1.26
N ASN A 134 3.38 -20.05 0.47
CA ASN A 134 1.94 -20.10 0.69
C ASN A 134 1.42 -21.54 0.62
N ARG A 135 1.80 -22.32 -0.41
CA ARG A 135 1.38 -23.73 -0.51
C ARG A 135 1.89 -24.61 0.63
N ALA A 136 3.13 -24.37 1.09
CA ALA A 136 3.68 -25.11 2.22
C ALA A 136 2.94 -24.78 3.51
N PHE A 137 2.56 -23.53 3.68
CA PHE A 137 1.75 -23.09 4.81
C PHE A 137 0.34 -23.67 4.75
N ASP A 138 -0.37 -23.54 3.64
CA ASP A 138 -1.72 -24.06 3.45
C ASP A 138 -1.80 -25.58 3.70
N LYS A 139 -0.75 -26.31 3.30
CA LYS A 139 -0.74 -27.77 3.42
C LYS A 139 -0.20 -28.29 4.73
N TYR A 140 0.79 -27.64 5.32
CA TYR A 140 1.56 -28.14 6.46
C TYR A 140 1.57 -27.18 7.67
N GLY A 141 0.99 -25.99 7.59
CA GLY A 141 1.05 -24.95 8.62
C GLY A 141 2.48 -24.45 8.90
N SER A 142 3.43 -24.69 7.97
CA SER A 142 4.85 -24.41 8.19
C SER A 142 5.29 -23.13 7.49
N LEU A 143 5.99 -22.25 8.20
CA LEU A 143 6.69 -21.14 7.59
C LEU A 143 7.89 -21.65 6.77
N THR A 144 8.20 -20.97 5.68
CA THR A 144 9.36 -21.24 4.84
C THR A 144 10.56 -20.41 5.31
N PRO A 145 11.65 -21.03 5.80
CA PRO A 145 12.87 -20.30 6.12
C PRO A 145 13.61 -19.92 4.83
N VAL A 146 14.15 -18.69 4.79
CA VAL A 146 15.01 -18.21 3.70
C VAL A 146 16.41 -17.94 4.25
N SER A 147 17.42 -18.42 3.54
CA SER A 147 18.83 -18.12 3.78
C SER A 147 19.40 -17.40 2.56
N PHE A 148 20.47 -16.67 2.76
CA PHE A 148 21.18 -15.96 1.69
C PHE A 148 22.43 -16.76 1.29
N GLU A 149 22.74 -16.77 -0.01
CA GLU A 149 23.89 -17.54 -0.50
C GLU A 149 25.21 -16.99 0.06
N LYS A 150 26.20 -17.87 0.18
CA LYS A 150 27.55 -17.49 0.61
C LYS A 150 28.25 -16.70 -0.49
N GLY A 151 29.09 -15.75 -0.11
CA GLY A 151 29.88 -14.92 -1.04
C GLY A 151 29.36 -13.49 -1.17
N THR A 152 28.09 -13.25 -0.85
CA THR A 152 27.50 -11.90 -0.70
C THR A 152 27.07 -11.74 0.75
N ALA A 153 27.35 -10.58 1.37
CA ALA A 153 26.93 -10.31 2.72
C ALA A 153 25.39 -10.34 2.81
N PRO A 154 24.80 -11.10 3.74
CA PRO A 154 23.35 -11.10 3.93
C PRO A 154 22.88 -9.72 4.40
N PRO A 155 21.59 -9.37 4.21
CA PRO A 155 21.05 -8.14 4.77
C PRO A 155 21.13 -8.17 6.30
N ALA A 156 21.34 -7.01 6.91
CA ALA A 156 21.28 -6.88 8.36
C ALA A 156 19.84 -7.07 8.88
N VAL A 157 18.86 -6.65 8.07
CA VAL A 157 17.44 -6.74 8.38
C VAL A 157 16.66 -7.27 7.18
N MET A 158 15.71 -8.15 7.45
CA MET A 158 14.64 -8.50 6.52
C MET A 158 13.33 -7.87 7.01
N HIS A 159 12.83 -6.87 6.28
CA HIS A 159 11.58 -6.19 6.57
C HIS A 159 10.48 -6.68 5.63
N TRP A 160 9.61 -7.53 6.15
CA TRP A 160 8.44 -8.05 5.45
C TRP A 160 7.35 -6.98 5.39
N THR A 161 6.98 -6.58 4.17
CA THR A 161 5.99 -5.50 3.96
C THR A 161 4.57 -5.91 4.28
N CYS A 162 4.33 -7.20 4.49
CA CYS A 162 3.08 -7.77 5.00
C CYS A 162 3.35 -9.14 5.66
N PRO A 163 2.40 -9.70 6.44
CA PRO A 163 2.56 -11.02 7.04
C PRO A 163 2.59 -12.13 5.98
N LEU A 164 3.78 -12.60 5.66
CA LEU A 164 4.02 -13.71 4.74
C LEU A 164 4.40 -14.98 5.54
N PRO A 165 4.09 -16.19 5.05
CA PRO A 165 4.50 -17.43 5.70
C PRO A 165 5.99 -17.76 5.46
N ILE A 166 6.85 -16.76 5.68
CA ILE A 166 8.29 -16.78 5.40
C ILE A 166 9.02 -16.07 6.54
N TYR A 167 10.22 -16.51 6.86
CA TYR A 167 11.15 -15.77 7.72
C TYR A 167 12.58 -15.92 7.22
N ALA A 168 13.45 -14.94 7.44
CA ALA A 168 14.86 -15.00 7.12
C ALA A 168 15.64 -15.63 8.30
N ARG A 169 16.54 -16.59 7.99
CA ARG A 169 17.43 -17.21 9.00
C ARG A 169 18.60 -16.29 9.27
N ASP A 170 19.01 -16.24 10.53
CA ASP A 170 20.21 -15.52 10.97
C ASP A 170 20.22 -14.02 10.58
N VAL A 171 19.04 -13.44 10.43
CA VAL A 171 18.79 -12.06 10.05
C VAL A 171 17.65 -11.54 10.92
N LEU A 172 17.70 -10.30 11.36
CA LEU A 172 16.63 -9.66 12.12
C LEU A 172 15.38 -9.53 11.22
N ASN A 173 14.24 -10.08 11.69
CA ASN A 173 12.98 -10.09 10.96
C ASN A 173 12.02 -9.03 11.52
N ILE A 174 11.64 -8.08 10.69
CA ILE A 174 10.58 -7.10 10.97
C ILE A 174 9.38 -7.43 10.10
N VAL A 175 8.17 -7.39 10.66
CA VAL A 175 6.93 -7.64 9.90
C VAL A 175 6.01 -6.44 10.02
N THR A 176 5.59 -5.88 8.89
CA THR A 176 4.54 -4.85 8.87
C THR A 176 3.15 -5.49 8.83
N VAL A 177 2.27 -5.03 9.71
CA VAL A 177 0.85 -5.35 9.71
C VAL A 177 0.06 -4.10 9.35
N HIS A 178 -0.70 -4.15 8.26
CA HIS A 178 -1.48 -3.01 7.79
C HIS A 178 -2.83 -2.88 8.50
N ASP A 179 -3.52 -3.98 8.70
CA ASP A 179 -4.82 -4.04 9.38
C ASP A 179 -5.14 -5.46 9.86
N LEU A 180 -6.24 -5.57 10.60
CA LEU A 180 -6.85 -6.84 11.01
C LEU A 180 -8.29 -6.96 10.47
N ILE A 181 -8.57 -6.40 9.31
CA ILE A 181 -9.91 -6.38 8.69
C ILE A 181 -10.53 -7.77 8.59
N PRO A 182 -9.81 -8.85 8.19
CA PRO A 182 -10.40 -10.18 8.15
C PRO A 182 -10.88 -10.71 9.50
N LEU A 183 -10.41 -10.15 10.61
CA LEU A 183 -10.87 -10.48 11.96
C LEU A 183 -11.96 -9.52 12.43
N ARG A 184 -11.85 -8.24 12.12
CA ARG A 184 -12.77 -7.17 12.54
C ARG A 184 -14.07 -7.18 11.76
N LEU A 185 -14.00 -7.33 10.43
CA LEU A 185 -15.11 -7.30 9.49
C LEU A 185 -15.07 -8.53 8.56
N PRO A 186 -15.22 -9.75 9.10
CA PRO A 186 -15.06 -10.98 8.33
C PRO A 186 -16.03 -11.08 7.13
N HIS A 187 -17.20 -10.44 7.22
CA HIS A 187 -18.19 -10.40 6.15
C HIS A 187 -17.81 -9.48 4.97
N THR A 188 -16.77 -8.68 5.10
CA THR A 188 -16.30 -7.75 4.05
C THR A 188 -15.09 -8.27 3.27
N THR A 189 -14.64 -9.47 3.57
CA THR A 189 -13.46 -10.09 2.95
C THR A 189 -13.77 -11.52 2.49
N VAL A 190 -13.02 -11.99 1.49
CA VAL A 190 -13.05 -13.39 1.05
C VAL A 190 -12.10 -14.29 1.84
N ASP A 191 -11.26 -13.71 2.68
CA ASP A 191 -10.33 -14.47 3.50
C ASP A 191 -11.06 -15.20 4.63
N ASP A 192 -10.70 -16.46 4.86
CA ASP A 192 -11.10 -17.17 6.06
C ASP A 192 -10.40 -16.57 7.28
N SER A 193 -11.17 -16.05 8.23
CA SER A 193 -10.65 -15.35 9.41
C SER A 193 -9.75 -16.22 10.27
N THR A 194 -10.05 -17.53 10.39
CA THR A 194 -9.26 -18.48 11.16
C THR A 194 -7.92 -18.77 10.50
N ALA A 195 -7.95 -18.96 9.16
CA ALA A 195 -6.73 -19.15 8.36
C ALA A 195 -5.86 -17.89 8.39
N TYR A 196 -6.48 -16.71 8.27
CA TYR A 196 -5.80 -15.42 8.39
C TYR A 196 -5.14 -15.25 9.77
N ALA A 197 -5.90 -15.45 10.86
CA ALA A 197 -5.38 -15.36 12.23
C ALA A 197 -4.22 -16.32 12.47
N THR A 198 -4.32 -17.56 11.97
CA THR A 198 -3.27 -18.59 12.09
C THR A 198 -2.00 -18.16 11.36
N ARG A 199 -2.13 -17.65 10.12
CA ARG A 199 -0.99 -17.17 9.33
C ARG A 199 -0.34 -15.96 9.99
N LEU A 200 -1.15 -14.99 10.42
CA LEU A 200 -0.67 -13.80 11.11
C LEU A 200 0.10 -14.19 12.38
N ARG A 201 -0.49 -15.00 13.27
CA ARG A 201 0.15 -15.47 14.50
C ARG A 201 1.50 -16.11 14.21
N ARG A 202 1.55 -17.07 13.27
CA ARG A 202 2.79 -17.77 12.93
C ARG A 202 3.87 -16.84 12.38
N SER A 203 3.50 -15.84 11.57
CA SER A 203 4.44 -14.84 11.06
C SER A 203 4.97 -13.95 12.17
N LEU A 204 4.10 -13.49 13.08
CA LEU A 204 4.48 -12.63 14.20
C LEU A 204 5.29 -13.36 15.30
N ASP A 205 5.09 -14.67 15.47
CA ASP A 205 5.91 -15.50 16.35
C ASP A 205 7.39 -15.59 15.92
N ARG A 206 7.67 -15.33 14.65
CA ARG A 206 9.03 -15.31 14.06
C ARG A 206 9.58 -13.92 13.80
N ALA A 207 8.78 -12.89 14.01
CA ALA A 207 9.23 -11.52 13.93
C ALA A 207 9.99 -11.14 15.20
N ASP A 208 11.14 -10.49 15.03
CA ASP A 208 11.86 -9.86 16.14
C ASP A 208 11.17 -8.56 16.54
N HIS A 209 10.57 -7.86 15.56
CA HIS A 209 9.80 -6.65 15.79
C HIS A 209 8.63 -6.53 14.80
N ILE A 210 7.60 -5.79 15.18
CA ILE A 210 6.37 -5.58 14.41
C ILE A 210 6.22 -4.09 14.12
N VAL A 211 5.95 -3.77 12.86
CA VAL A 211 5.63 -2.42 12.42
C VAL A 211 4.15 -2.36 12.09
N VAL A 212 3.52 -1.27 12.45
CA VAL A 212 2.14 -0.97 12.07
C VAL A 212 2.06 0.39 11.40
N VAL A 213 0.97 0.62 10.68
CA VAL A 213 0.76 1.85 9.92
C VAL A 213 -0.23 2.80 10.59
N SER A 214 -0.75 2.42 11.77
CA SER A 214 -1.66 3.25 12.57
C SER A 214 -1.68 2.81 14.03
N GLU A 215 -2.05 3.72 14.94
CA GLU A 215 -2.29 3.37 16.34
C GLU A 215 -3.49 2.45 16.49
N GLN A 216 -4.47 2.54 15.58
CA GLN A 216 -5.60 1.61 15.58
C GLN A 216 -5.13 0.17 15.32
N THR A 217 -4.29 -0.06 14.31
CA THR A 217 -3.75 -1.40 14.03
C THR A 217 -2.89 -1.91 15.20
N LYS A 218 -2.16 -1.01 15.90
CA LYS A 218 -1.42 -1.36 17.12
C LYS A 218 -2.37 -1.84 18.21
N ARG A 219 -3.43 -1.09 18.51
CA ARG A 219 -4.47 -1.48 19.47
C ARG A 219 -5.09 -2.83 19.12
N ASP A 220 -5.43 -3.03 17.85
CA ASP A 220 -6.01 -4.29 17.38
C ASP A 220 -5.08 -5.49 17.61
N LEU A 221 -3.78 -5.35 17.37
CA LEU A 221 -2.81 -6.41 17.63
C LEU A 221 -2.69 -6.74 19.12
N VAL A 222 -2.68 -5.73 19.98
CA VAL A 222 -2.64 -5.92 21.44
C VAL A 222 -3.92 -6.59 21.93
N GLU A 223 -5.08 -6.08 21.54
CA GLU A 223 -6.38 -6.54 22.04
C GLU A 223 -6.78 -7.92 21.48
N TRP A 224 -6.62 -8.14 20.19
CA TRP A 224 -7.16 -9.33 19.51
C TRP A 224 -6.15 -10.45 19.33
N MET A 225 -4.87 -10.09 19.20
CA MET A 225 -3.80 -11.06 19.02
C MET A 225 -2.94 -11.26 20.28
N HIS A 226 -3.18 -10.45 21.33
CA HIS A 226 -2.41 -10.46 22.57
C HIS A 226 -0.90 -10.35 22.34
N ILE A 227 -0.50 -9.48 21.42
CA ILE A 227 0.90 -9.16 21.15
C ILE A 227 1.38 -8.13 22.17
N ASP A 228 2.58 -8.35 22.71
CA ASP A 228 3.23 -7.40 23.61
C ASP A 228 3.45 -6.06 22.89
N GLU A 229 2.95 -4.98 23.48
CA GLU A 229 3.03 -3.63 22.94
C GLU A 229 4.46 -3.18 22.67
N HIS A 230 5.43 -3.61 23.50
CA HIS A 230 6.85 -3.29 23.33
C HIS A 230 7.46 -3.84 22.03
N ARG A 231 6.85 -4.86 21.45
CA ARG A 231 7.25 -5.41 20.15
C ARG A 231 6.66 -4.66 18.97
N ILE A 232 5.81 -3.65 19.18
CA ILE A 232 5.07 -2.97 18.12
C ILE A 232 5.47 -1.51 18.05
N THR A 233 5.87 -1.05 16.87
CA THR A 233 6.10 0.37 16.58
C THR A 233 5.20 0.83 15.45
N ASN A 234 4.47 1.91 15.69
CA ASN A 234 3.75 2.61 14.64
C ASN A 234 4.71 3.57 13.92
N THR A 235 4.95 3.34 12.64
CA THR A 235 5.70 4.25 11.77
C THR A 235 4.79 5.10 10.90
N TYR A 236 3.47 4.82 10.91
CA TYR A 236 2.57 5.28 9.86
C TYR A 236 3.08 4.86 8.47
N GLN A 237 2.62 5.51 7.43
CA GLN A 237 3.21 5.43 6.11
C GLN A 237 3.19 6.81 5.46
N ALA A 238 4.02 7.01 4.43
CA ALA A 238 4.05 8.27 3.70
C ALA A 238 2.91 8.33 2.69
N VAL A 239 2.29 9.51 2.55
CA VAL A 239 1.60 9.89 1.34
C VAL A 239 2.58 10.61 0.41
N SER A 240 2.61 10.23 -0.85
CA SER A 240 3.54 10.81 -1.82
C SER A 240 2.88 10.86 -3.20
N ILE A 241 2.78 12.07 -3.74
CA ILE A 241 2.40 12.32 -5.13
C ILE A 241 3.58 13.02 -5.79
N PRO A 242 4.00 12.59 -6.99
CA PRO A 242 5.11 13.24 -7.68
C PRO A 242 4.89 14.76 -7.80
N PRO A 243 5.87 15.60 -7.39
CA PRO A 243 5.69 17.06 -7.41
C PRO A 243 5.29 17.60 -8.79
N ALA A 244 5.79 16.99 -9.86
CA ALA A 244 5.40 17.33 -11.23
C ALA A 244 3.90 17.11 -11.54
N LEU A 245 3.22 16.23 -10.81
CA LEU A 245 1.77 16.02 -10.94
C LEU A 245 0.97 16.86 -9.96
N ALA A 246 1.41 16.96 -8.72
CA ALA A 246 0.74 17.75 -7.68
C ALA A 246 0.79 19.27 -8.02
N GLY A 247 1.92 19.75 -8.54
CA GLY A 247 2.15 21.16 -8.90
C GLY A 247 1.80 21.55 -10.34
N ARG A 248 1.04 20.74 -11.08
CA ARG A 248 0.58 21.10 -12.44
C ARG A 248 -0.23 22.41 -12.41
N ASP A 249 -0.05 23.22 -13.44
CA ASP A 249 -0.83 24.44 -13.66
C ASP A 249 -2.34 24.16 -13.59
N GLU A 250 -3.07 24.98 -12.86
CA GLU A 250 -4.50 24.77 -12.61
C GLU A 250 -5.31 24.85 -13.89
N ASN A 251 -4.99 25.78 -14.80
CA ASN A 251 -5.71 25.92 -16.06
C ASN A 251 -5.56 24.68 -16.96
N LEU A 252 -4.38 24.02 -16.92
CA LEU A 252 -4.18 22.76 -17.63
C LEU A 252 -5.00 21.64 -17.03
N VAL A 253 -5.11 21.58 -15.71
CA VAL A 253 -5.92 20.58 -14.99
C VAL A 253 -7.40 20.81 -15.26
N VAL A 254 -7.88 22.06 -15.20
CA VAL A 254 -9.25 22.43 -15.56
C VAL A 254 -9.59 22.01 -16.98
N ALA A 255 -8.75 22.38 -17.96
CA ALA A 255 -8.96 22.03 -19.36
C ALA A 255 -8.97 20.49 -19.59
N GLU A 256 -8.18 19.74 -18.82
CA GLU A 256 -8.17 18.27 -18.88
C GLU A 256 -9.48 17.69 -18.34
N ILE A 257 -9.99 18.18 -17.20
CA ILE A 257 -11.23 17.71 -16.57
C ILE A 257 -12.43 18.06 -17.45
N GLU A 258 -12.52 19.29 -17.91
CA GLU A 258 -13.65 19.74 -18.72
C GLU A 258 -13.62 19.15 -20.13
N GLY A 259 -12.46 19.16 -20.77
CA GLY A 259 -12.32 18.71 -22.16
C GLY A 259 -12.31 17.18 -22.33
N VAL A 260 -11.73 16.44 -21.40
CA VAL A 260 -11.61 14.96 -21.51
C VAL A 260 -12.77 14.26 -20.83
N LEU A 261 -13.21 14.76 -19.66
CA LEU A 261 -14.19 14.06 -18.82
C LEU A 261 -15.58 14.71 -18.84
N GLY A 262 -15.70 15.92 -19.38
CA GLY A 262 -16.96 16.67 -19.40
C GLY A 262 -17.49 16.93 -17.97
N LEU A 263 -16.58 17.27 -17.06
CA LEU A 263 -16.89 17.60 -15.66
C LEU A 263 -16.48 19.04 -15.38
N GLU A 264 -17.30 19.79 -14.65
CA GLU A 264 -16.96 21.16 -14.22
C GLU A 264 -15.92 21.13 -13.10
N TRP A 265 -15.00 22.10 -13.12
CA TRP A 265 -14.05 22.32 -12.01
C TRP A 265 -14.79 22.60 -10.70
N LYS A 266 -14.47 21.82 -9.64
CA LYS A 266 -15.20 21.85 -8.35
C LYS A 266 -16.70 21.58 -8.46
N GLY A 267 -17.13 20.97 -9.57
CA GLY A 267 -18.54 20.69 -9.88
C GLY A 267 -19.00 19.27 -9.63
N TYR A 268 -18.19 18.40 -8.99
CA TYR A 268 -18.54 16.98 -8.76
C TYR A 268 -17.98 16.45 -7.44
N PHE A 269 -18.63 15.43 -6.89
CA PHE A 269 -18.09 14.62 -5.80
C PHE A 269 -17.30 13.43 -6.35
N LEU A 270 -16.28 12.98 -5.63
CA LEU A 270 -15.41 11.89 -6.06
C LEU A 270 -15.31 10.79 -5.02
N TYR A 271 -15.49 9.55 -5.45
CA TYR A 271 -15.02 8.35 -4.78
C TYR A 271 -13.91 7.72 -5.60
N PHE A 272 -12.80 7.33 -4.99
CA PHE A 272 -11.76 6.58 -5.67
C PHE A 272 -11.15 5.49 -4.79
N GLY A 273 -10.86 4.34 -5.41
CA GLY A 273 -10.34 3.15 -4.75
C GLY A 273 -11.02 1.89 -5.26
N ALA A 274 -10.50 0.71 -4.87
CA ALA A 274 -11.15 -0.56 -5.22
C ALA A 274 -12.57 -0.62 -4.65
N VAL A 275 -13.50 -1.20 -5.41
CA VAL A 275 -14.87 -1.41 -4.95
C VAL A 275 -14.88 -2.65 -4.05
N GLU A 276 -14.93 -2.43 -2.75
CA GLU A 276 -14.90 -3.44 -1.70
C GLU A 276 -15.96 -3.11 -0.65
N PRO A 277 -16.64 -4.09 -0.03
CA PRO A 277 -17.73 -3.82 0.92
C PRO A 277 -17.33 -2.89 2.07
N LYS A 278 -16.09 -3.02 2.57
CA LYS A 278 -15.56 -2.14 3.64
C LYS A 278 -15.46 -0.67 3.26
N LYS A 279 -15.38 -0.36 1.95
CA LYS A 279 -15.32 1.01 1.41
C LYS A 279 -16.68 1.70 1.38
N ASN A 280 -17.75 0.93 1.64
CA ASN A 280 -19.10 1.45 1.86
C ASN A 280 -19.75 2.14 0.65
N LEU A 281 -19.34 1.77 -0.57
CA LEU A 281 -19.78 2.47 -1.78
C LEU A 281 -21.31 2.43 -1.98
N ALA A 282 -21.97 1.33 -1.63
CA ALA A 282 -23.43 1.21 -1.74
C ALA A 282 -24.16 2.30 -0.94
N ARG A 283 -23.77 2.51 0.34
CA ARG A 283 -24.37 3.58 1.17
C ARG A 283 -23.99 4.96 0.69
N ILE A 284 -22.81 5.15 0.13
CA ILE A 284 -22.42 6.45 -0.49
C ILE A 284 -23.36 6.78 -1.63
N ILE A 285 -23.63 5.83 -2.53
CA ILE A 285 -24.53 6.02 -3.67
C ILE A 285 -25.96 6.29 -3.19
N GLU A 286 -26.46 5.51 -2.23
CA GLU A 286 -27.79 5.69 -1.65
C GLU A 286 -27.95 7.07 -1.03
N ALA A 287 -27.03 7.47 -0.18
CA ALA A 287 -27.01 8.78 0.47
C ALA A 287 -26.92 9.92 -0.55
N TYR A 288 -26.06 9.76 -1.56
CA TYR A 288 -25.91 10.73 -2.63
C TYR A 288 -27.22 10.91 -3.42
N LEU A 289 -27.85 9.82 -3.84
CA LEU A 289 -29.12 9.89 -4.57
C LEU A 289 -30.24 10.53 -3.72
N ALA A 290 -30.27 10.22 -2.42
CA ALA A 290 -31.24 10.79 -1.48
C ALA A 290 -30.93 12.24 -1.11
N SER A 291 -29.72 12.75 -1.36
CA SER A 291 -29.31 14.11 -0.99
C SER A 291 -29.97 15.20 -1.84
N GLY A 292 -30.40 14.87 -3.06
CA GLY A 292 -30.93 15.83 -4.02
C GLY A 292 -29.88 16.78 -4.62
N VAL A 293 -28.61 16.58 -4.34
CA VAL A 293 -27.50 17.37 -4.90
C VAL A 293 -27.40 17.16 -6.41
N THR A 294 -27.17 18.23 -7.16
CA THR A 294 -27.10 18.20 -8.63
C THR A 294 -25.69 17.91 -9.16
N ALA A 295 -24.66 18.24 -8.39
CA ALA A 295 -23.26 17.93 -8.73
C ALA A 295 -23.07 16.39 -8.84
N PRO A 296 -22.58 15.86 -9.98
CA PRO A 296 -22.50 14.41 -10.19
C PRO A 296 -21.53 13.73 -9.20
N LEU A 297 -21.82 12.47 -8.89
CA LEU A 297 -20.90 11.56 -8.19
C LEU A 297 -20.06 10.81 -9.20
N VAL A 298 -18.76 11.01 -9.17
CA VAL A 298 -17.78 10.30 -9.98
C VAL A 298 -17.15 9.18 -9.14
N ILE A 299 -17.18 7.97 -9.68
CA ILE A 299 -16.61 6.78 -9.05
C ILE A 299 -15.45 6.28 -9.90
N VAL A 300 -14.23 6.26 -9.33
CA VAL A 300 -13.04 5.72 -9.98
C VAL A 300 -12.57 4.49 -9.20
N GLY A 301 -12.75 3.30 -9.77
CA GLY A 301 -12.32 2.08 -9.12
C GLY A 301 -12.69 0.82 -9.89
N GLY A 302 -11.69 -0.06 -10.00
CA GLY A 302 -11.90 -1.39 -10.57
C GLY A 302 -12.72 -2.28 -9.63
N ARG A 303 -13.20 -3.40 -10.17
CA ARG A 303 -13.88 -4.43 -9.40
C ARG A 303 -12.97 -4.97 -8.31
N GLY A 304 -13.47 -5.01 -7.10
CA GLY A 304 -12.87 -5.68 -5.97
C GLY A 304 -13.39 -7.10 -5.80
N TRP A 305 -13.76 -7.44 -4.59
CA TRP A 305 -14.39 -8.72 -4.23
C TRP A 305 -15.69 -8.45 -3.47
N LEU A 306 -16.67 -9.36 -3.58
CA LEU A 306 -18.00 -9.24 -2.95
C LEU A 306 -18.70 -7.91 -3.30
N ASP A 307 -18.55 -7.46 -4.55
CA ASP A 307 -19.03 -6.17 -5.05
C ASP A 307 -20.32 -6.30 -5.91
N ASP A 308 -21.03 -7.42 -5.80
CA ASP A 308 -22.22 -7.70 -6.62
C ASP A 308 -23.35 -6.69 -6.36
N ASP A 309 -23.57 -6.29 -5.12
CA ASP A 309 -24.61 -5.33 -4.75
C ASP A 309 -24.34 -3.95 -5.32
N GLU A 310 -23.10 -3.47 -5.20
CA GLU A 310 -22.64 -2.20 -5.78
C GLU A 310 -22.71 -2.22 -7.30
N ASN A 311 -22.30 -3.31 -7.94
CA ASN A 311 -22.36 -3.45 -9.40
C ASN A 311 -23.79 -3.52 -9.91
N ASN A 312 -24.69 -4.21 -9.22
CA ASN A 312 -26.11 -4.27 -9.57
C ASN A 312 -26.77 -2.90 -9.44
N LEU A 313 -26.46 -2.15 -8.36
CA LEU A 313 -26.97 -0.79 -8.17
C LEU A 313 -26.51 0.12 -9.31
N LEU A 314 -25.21 0.10 -9.63
CA LEU A 314 -24.63 0.92 -10.71
C LEU A 314 -25.19 0.54 -12.09
N ALA A 315 -25.38 -0.76 -12.36
CA ALA A 315 -25.97 -1.24 -13.60
C ALA A 315 -27.43 -0.77 -13.75
N ASN A 316 -28.20 -0.79 -12.66
CA ASN A 316 -29.59 -0.31 -12.66
C ASN A 316 -29.67 1.21 -12.91
N LEU A 317 -28.74 2.00 -12.35
CA LEU A 317 -28.67 3.45 -12.60
C LEU A 317 -28.34 3.73 -14.07
N SER A 318 -27.34 3.07 -14.62
CA SER A 318 -26.99 3.19 -16.04
C SER A 318 -28.13 2.78 -16.98
N ALA A 319 -28.86 1.70 -16.67
CA ALA A 319 -30.02 1.25 -17.45
C ALA A 319 -31.19 2.25 -17.44
N ARG A 320 -31.28 3.09 -16.41
CA ARG A 320 -32.31 4.16 -16.30
C ARG A 320 -31.85 5.47 -16.94
N GLY A 321 -30.62 5.53 -17.48
CA GLY A 321 -30.07 6.77 -18.05
C GLY A 321 -29.80 7.83 -16.97
N ASP A 322 -29.54 7.43 -15.72
CA ASP A 322 -29.21 8.38 -14.65
C ASP A 322 -27.72 8.75 -14.72
N ASP A 323 -27.42 9.88 -15.33
CA ASP A 323 -26.06 10.39 -15.54
C ASP A 323 -25.47 11.07 -14.29
N ARG A 324 -26.20 11.14 -13.18
CA ARG A 324 -25.70 11.73 -11.94
C ARG A 324 -24.60 10.91 -11.30
N VAL A 325 -24.54 9.60 -11.57
CA VAL A 325 -23.45 8.72 -11.09
C VAL A 325 -22.66 8.22 -12.28
N ARG A 326 -21.40 8.63 -12.36
CA ARG A 326 -20.49 8.26 -13.46
C ARG A 326 -19.39 7.34 -12.93
N ARG A 327 -19.18 6.19 -13.56
CA ARG A 327 -18.16 5.21 -13.16
C ARG A 327 -17.06 5.05 -14.20
N PHE A 328 -15.82 4.99 -13.70
CA PHE A 328 -14.62 4.63 -14.44
C PHE A 328 -13.93 3.46 -13.73
N ASP A 329 -13.80 2.32 -14.42
CA ASP A 329 -13.15 1.13 -13.83
C ASP A 329 -11.64 1.31 -13.64
N TYR A 330 -11.02 2.10 -14.48
CA TYR A 330 -9.60 2.42 -14.42
C TYR A 330 -9.35 3.84 -14.91
N MET A 331 -8.43 4.52 -14.26
CA MET A 331 -7.98 5.86 -14.63
C MET A 331 -6.45 5.90 -14.61
N PRO A 332 -5.78 6.46 -15.64
CA PRO A 332 -4.36 6.77 -15.57
C PRO A 332 -4.05 7.65 -14.36
N PHE A 333 -2.92 7.40 -13.70
CA PHE A 333 -2.61 8.05 -12.44
C PHE A 333 -2.58 9.58 -12.52
N ASN A 334 -2.01 10.14 -13.60
CA ASN A 334 -2.02 11.60 -13.83
C ASN A 334 -3.44 12.18 -13.91
N LEU A 335 -4.35 11.48 -14.59
CA LEU A 335 -5.74 11.92 -14.73
C LEU A 335 -6.52 11.77 -13.42
N LEU A 336 -6.21 10.71 -12.63
CA LEU A 336 -6.77 10.56 -11.28
C LEU A 336 -6.35 11.72 -10.37
N ILE A 337 -5.09 12.15 -10.43
CA ILE A 337 -4.62 13.32 -9.67
C ILE A 337 -5.40 14.59 -10.08
N SER A 338 -5.62 14.78 -11.38
CA SER A 338 -6.44 15.90 -11.87
C SER A 338 -7.88 15.83 -11.35
N LEU A 339 -8.48 14.63 -11.39
CA LEU A 339 -9.83 14.40 -10.83
C LEU A 339 -9.91 14.69 -9.33
N ILE A 340 -8.93 14.26 -8.55
CA ILE A 340 -8.93 14.55 -7.10
C ILE A 340 -8.85 16.05 -6.88
N ARG A 341 -7.93 16.76 -7.56
CA ARG A 341 -7.78 18.22 -7.45
C ARG A 341 -9.04 18.98 -7.85
N GLY A 342 -9.74 18.54 -8.89
CA GLY A 342 -10.94 19.18 -9.43
C GLY A 342 -12.23 18.81 -8.71
N ALA A 343 -12.21 17.86 -7.80
CA ALA A 343 -13.43 17.48 -7.06
C ALA A 343 -13.89 18.57 -6.07
N ARG A 344 -15.20 18.71 -5.89
CA ARG A 344 -15.83 19.51 -4.84
C ARG A 344 -15.55 18.94 -3.46
N GLY A 345 -15.53 17.61 -3.37
CA GLY A 345 -15.18 16.86 -2.18
C GLY A 345 -14.99 15.39 -2.48
N VAL A 346 -14.15 14.73 -1.70
CA VAL A 346 -13.94 13.28 -1.75
C VAL A 346 -14.80 12.60 -0.70
N LEU A 347 -15.56 11.57 -1.11
CA LEU A 347 -16.44 10.79 -0.24
C LEU A 347 -15.77 9.47 0.11
N PHE A 348 -15.34 9.31 1.36
CA PHE A 348 -14.60 8.15 1.84
C PHE A 348 -15.05 7.68 3.24
N PRO A 349 -16.36 7.51 3.51
CA PRO A 349 -16.87 7.02 4.79
C PRO A 349 -16.75 5.49 4.90
N SER A 350 -15.53 4.96 4.84
CA SER A 350 -15.25 3.53 4.96
C SER A 350 -15.68 2.97 6.30
N LEU A 351 -16.09 1.69 6.33
CA LEU A 351 -16.45 0.97 7.55
C LEU A 351 -15.23 0.63 8.41
N TYR A 352 -14.08 0.46 7.79
CA TYR A 352 -12.81 0.26 8.47
C TYR A 352 -11.63 0.44 7.52
N GLU A 353 -10.57 1.10 7.97
CA GLU A 353 -9.29 1.21 7.27
C GLU A 353 -8.13 0.94 8.22
N GLY A 354 -7.08 0.31 7.69
CA GLY A 354 -5.81 0.18 8.39
C GLY A 354 -5.02 1.48 8.42
N PHE A 355 -5.19 2.34 7.38
CA PHE A 355 -4.59 3.67 7.32
C PHE A 355 -5.53 4.70 6.67
N GLY A 356 -5.79 4.61 5.36
CA GLY A 356 -6.66 5.57 4.66
C GLY A 356 -5.89 6.51 3.74
N LEU A 357 -4.99 5.99 2.92
CA LEU A 357 -4.24 6.78 1.92
C LEU A 357 -5.13 7.72 1.10
N PRO A 358 -6.33 7.32 0.60
CA PRO A 358 -7.17 8.22 -0.18
C PRO A 358 -7.55 9.52 0.53
N VAL A 359 -7.70 9.49 1.86
CA VAL A 359 -7.97 10.70 2.66
C VAL A 359 -6.77 11.65 2.59
N LEU A 360 -5.55 11.15 2.81
CA LEU A 360 -4.34 11.95 2.75
C LEU A 360 -4.00 12.41 1.32
N GLU A 361 -4.26 11.58 0.31
CA GLU A 361 -4.08 11.95 -1.10
C GLU A 361 -4.99 13.12 -1.50
N ALA A 362 -6.25 13.10 -1.04
CA ALA A 362 -7.18 14.21 -1.26
C ALA A 362 -6.73 15.48 -0.53
N MET A 363 -6.32 15.36 0.74
CA MET A 363 -5.80 16.49 1.54
C MET A 363 -4.54 17.10 0.93
N LEU A 364 -3.60 16.25 0.44
CA LEU A 364 -2.37 16.70 -0.21
C LEU A 364 -2.65 17.51 -1.48
N LEU A 365 -3.76 17.21 -2.15
CA LEU A 365 -4.21 17.87 -3.37
C LEU A 365 -5.20 19.02 -3.12
N GLY A 366 -5.43 19.39 -1.85
CA GLY A 366 -6.28 20.51 -1.46
C GLY A 366 -7.77 20.22 -1.67
N THR A 367 -8.20 18.97 -1.62
CA THR A 367 -9.61 18.60 -1.78
C THR A 367 -10.22 18.22 -0.44
N PRO A 368 -11.37 18.83 -0.05
CA PRO A 368 -12.09 18.50 1.18
C PRO A 368 -12.50 17.03 1.20
N VAL A 369 -12.50 16.42 2.38
CA VAL A 369 -12.83 15.01 2.57
C VAL A 369 -13.99 14.84 3.53
N LEU A 370 -14.99 14.02 3.13
CA LEU A 370 -15.98 13.43 4.00
C LEU A 370 -15.55 12.01 4.32
N THR A 371 -15.41 11.68 5.61
CA THR A 371 -14.95 10.37 6.05
C THR A 371 -15.69 9.88 7.30
N SER A 372 -15.34 8.70 7.81
CA SER A 372 -15.97 8.13 9.02
C SER A 372 -15.04 8.22 10.24
N ARG A 373 -15.62 7.98 11.44
CA ARG A 373 -14.86 7.89 12.70
C ARG A 373 -14.39 6.46 13.03
N LEU A 374 -14.24 5.59 12.01
CA LEU A 374 -13.95 4.18 12.18
C LEU A 374 -12.52 3.81 11.78
N GLY A 375 -11.97 2.81 12.45
CA GLY A 375 -10.60 2.36 12.19
C GLY A 375 -9.56 3.47 12.43
N SER A 376 -8.60 3.59 11.52
CA SER A 376 -7.54 4.59 11.57
C SER A 376 -7.96 5.97 11.05
N LEU A 377 -9.14 6.12 10.45
CA LEU A 377 -9.55 7.37 9.79
C LEU A 377 -9.53 8.60 10.70
N PRO A 378 -9.95 8.53 12.00
CA PRO A 378 -9.87 9.68 12.88
C PRO A 378 -8.44 10.16 13.16
N GLU A 379 -7.48 9.24 13.33
CA GLU A 379 -6.08 9.60 13.59
C GLU A 379 -5.37 10.10 12.32
N VAL A 380 -5.77 9.58 11.15
CA VAL A 380 -5.21 9.94 9.86
C VAL A 380 -5.76 11.27 9.36
N ALA A 381 -7.04 11.52 9.54
CA ALA A 381 -7.68 12.75 9.09
C ALA A 381 -7.57 13.92 10.09
N GLY A 382 -7.37 13.62 11.37
CA GLY A 382 -7.35 14.65 12.43
C GLY A 382 -8.67 15.42 12.48
N ASP A 383 -8.59 16.75 12.50
CA ASP A 383 -9.72 17.69 12.44
C ASP A 383 -9.92 18.30 11.03
N ALA A 384 -9.23 17.73 10.03
CA ALA A 384 -9.19 18.25 8.66
C ALA A 384 -10.20 17.55 7.72
N ALA A 385 -11.17 16.83 8.25
CA ALA A 385 -12.22 16.17 7.46
C ALA A 385 -13.60 16.36 8.10
N LEU A 386 -14.64 16.29 7.27
CA LEU A 386 -16.01 16.19 7.72
C LEU A 386 -16.34 14.75 8.10
N PHE A 387 -16.64 14.50 9.36
CA PHE A 387 -16.93 13.17 9.87
C PHE A 387 -18.43 12.85 9.88
N VAL A 388 -18.78 11.66 9.39
CA VAL A 388 -20.13 11.12 9.40
C VAL A 388 -20.18 9.73 10.04
N ASP A 389 -21.37 9.28 10.41
CA ASP A 389 -21.59 7.87 10.75
C ASP A 389 -21.69 7.05 9.45
N ALA A 390 -20.74 6.11 9.24
CA ALA A 390 -20.67 5.29 8.04
C ALA A 390 -21.81 4.27 7.93
N TYR A 391 -22.48 3.95 9.01
CA TYR A 391 -23.62 3.02 9.03
C TYR A 391 -24.96 3.73 8.82
N ASP A 392 -25.02 5.05 8.94
CA ASP A 392 -26.22 5.86 8.79
C ASP A 392 -26.22 6.62 7.46
N VAL A 393 -27.11 6.22 6.57
CA VAL A 393 -27.30 6.86 5.24
C VAL A 393 -27.71 8.34 5.39
N ASP A 394 -28.55 8.68 6.38
CA ASP A 394 -28.95 10.07 6.61
C ASP A 394 -27.79 10.94 7.11
N SER A 395 -26.89 10.41 7.91
CA SER A 395 -25.67 11.10 8.32
C SER A 395 -24.75 11.37 7.11
N ILE A 396 -24.56 10.37 6.23
CA ILE A 396 -23.75 10.55 5.00
C ILE A 396 -24.43 11.58 4.08
N LYS A 397 -25.73 11.49 3.90
CA LYS A 397 -26.55 12.43 3.09
C LYS A 397 -26.39 13.87 3.60
N ALA A 398 -26.56 14.10 4.90
CA ALA A 398 -26.39 15.41 5.50
C ALA A 398 -24.98 15.95 5.30
N GLY A 399 -23.95 15.10 5.41
CA GLY A 399 -22.56 15.47 5.13
C GLY A 399 -22.33 15.88 3.68
N ILE A 400 -22.93 15.15 2.71
CA ILE A 400 -22.86 15.49 1.27
C ILE A 400 -23.54 16.85 1.02
N GLN A 401 -24.75 17.06 1.56
CA GLN A 401 -25.48 18.34 1.43
C GLN A 401 -24.68 19.50 2.03
N LEU A 402 -24.04 19.30 3.17
CA LEU A 402 -23.23 20.32 3.82
C LEU A 402 -22.00 20.68 2.98
N LEU A 403 -21.28 19.68 2.45
CA LEU A 403 -20.15 19.92 1.53
C LEU A 403 -20.60 20.55 0.21
N ASP A 404 -21.82 20.30 -0.24
CA ASP A 404 -22.35 20.94 -1.45
C ASP A 404 -22.64 22.42 -1.24
N ALA A 405 -23.33 22.74 -0.15
CA ALA A 405 -23.87 24.09 0.11
C ALA A 405 -22.84 25.07 0.70
N ASP A 406 -21.90 24.60 1.50
CA ASP A 406 -21.00 25.45 2.32
C ASP A 406 -19.59 25.53 1.73
N GLU A 407 -19.33 26.60 0.98
CA GLU A 407 -18.00 26.86 0.39
C GLU A 407 -16.95 27.23 1.44
N THR A 408 -17.37 27.94 2.51
CA THR A 408 -16.47 28.33 3.60
C THR A 408 -15.93 27.08 4.30
N LEU A 409 -16.81 26.12 4.63
CA LEU A 409 -16.41 24.85 5.20
C LEU A 409 -15.44 24.10 4.27
N ARG A 410 -15.70 24.08 2.96
CA ARG A 410 -14.79 23.42 2.00
C ARG A 410 -13.39 24.05 2.02
N SER A 411 -13.31 25.37 2.04
CA SER A 411 -12.04 26.11 2.14
C SER A 411 -11.30 25.80 3.44
N GLU A 412 -11.99 25.84 4.57
CA GLU A 412 -11.41 25.52 5.88
C GLU A 412 -10.86 24.09 5.94
N LEU A 413 -11.62 23.11 5.44
CA LEU A 413 -11.18 21.71 5.41
C LEU A 413 -9.99 21.51 4.48
N SER A 414 -9.94 22.20 3.34
CA SER A 414 -8.82 22.17 2.40
C SER A 414 -7.55 22.74 3.04
N GLU A 415 -7.62 23.89 3.71
CA GLU A 415 -6.48 24.51 4.37
C GLU A 415 -5.97 23.65 5.54
N LYS A 416 -6.87 23.16 6.39
CA LYS A 416 -6.52 22.23 7.48
C LYS A 416 -5.88 20.96 6.93
N GLY A 417 -6.43 20.40 5.85
CA GLY A 417 -5.90 19.20 5.18
C GLY A 417 -4.47 19.40 4.69
N ALA A 418 -4.21 20.51 4.00
CA ALA A 418 -2.88 20.86 3.51
C ALA A 418 -1.83 21.01 4.63
N GLN A 419 -2.23 21.54 5.78
CA GLN A 419 -1.36 21.62 6.96
C GLN A 419 -1.15 20.26 7.63
N HIS A 420 -2.24 19.48 7.78
CA HIS A 420 -2.23 18.22 8.49
C HIS A 420 -1.41 17.14 7.78
N VAL A 421 -1.45 17.09 6.45
CA VAL A 421 -0.80 16.07 5.63
C VAL A 421 0.72 16.08 5.77
N SER A 422 1.34 17.19 6.18
CA SER A 422 2.78 17.31 6.42
C SER A 422 3.30 16.30 7.46
N ARG A 423 2.44 15.86 8.38
CA ARG A 423 2.77 14.82 9.36
C ARG A 423 3.02 13.45 8.73
N PHE A 424 2.53 13.25 7.51
CA PHE A 424 2.61 12.00 6.75
C PHE A 424 3.43 12.15 5.46
N ASP A 425 4.23 13.20 5.35
CA ASP A 425 5.15 13.38 4.23
C ASP A 425 6.33 12.39 4.29
N MET A 426 7.10 12.34 3.21
CA MET A 426 8.23 11.42 3.12
C MET A 426 9.33 11.72 4.16
N ALA A 427 9.57 12.98 4.49
CA ALA A 427 10.60 13.36 5.46
C ALA A 427 10.24 12.90 6.88
N SER A 428 8.98 13.13 7.29
CA SER A 428 8.44 12.65 8.57
C SER A 428 8.46 11.12 8.65
N TYR A 429 8.17 10.43 7.55
CA TYR A 429 8.23 8.96 7.49
C TYR A 429 9.68 8.46 7.57
N GLN A 430 10.63 9.08 6.88
CA GLN A 430 12.06 8.75 6.96
C GLN A 430 12.57 8.85 8.38
N THR A 431 12.21 9.91 9.11
CA THR A 431 12.59 10.09 10.52
C THR A 431 12.06 8.94 11.37
N ARG A 432 10.77 8.61 11.27
CA ARG A 432 10.17 7.50 12.04
C ARG A 432 10.78 6.14 11.72
N VAL A 433 11.11 5.89 10.45
CA VAL A 433 11.79 4.66 10.02
C VAL A 433 13.22 4.61 10.55
N ALA A 434 13.97 5.71 10.49
CA ALA A 434 15.32 5.78 11.04
C ALA A 434 15.34 5.55 12.55
N ASP A 435 14.44 6.20 13.29
CA ASP A 435 14.27 6.03 14.75
C ASP A 435 13.93 4.58 15.12
N LEU A 436 13.10 3.91 14.33
CA LEU A 436 12.78 2.50 14.51
C LEU A 436 14.05 1.65 14.44
N TYR A 437 14.80 1.75 13.34
CA TYR A 437 15.99 0.92 13.16
C TYR A 437 17.09 1.24 14.17
N GLN A 438 17.26 2.51 14.54
CA GLN A 438 18.19 2.90 15.58
C GLN A 438 17.84 2.26 16.93
N ARG A 439 16.57 2.25 17.33
CA ARG A 439 16.11 1.58 18.55
C ARG A 439 16.33 0.07 18.52
N LEU A 440 16.33 -0.54 17.34
CA LEU A 440 16.64 -1.96 17.15
C LEU A 440 18.15 -2.25 17.05
N GLY A 441 19.01 -1.25 17.30
CA GLY A 441 20.47 -1.38 17.27
C GLY A 441 21.08 -1.33 15.87
N ILE A 442 20.31 -0.91 14.87
CA ILE A 442 20.76 -0.79 13.48
C ILE A 442 21.03 0.69 13.21
N CYS A 443 22.25 1.11 13.46
CA CYS A 443 22.64 2.51 13.30
C CYS A 443 22.79 2.86 11.82
N SER A 444 22.16 3.96 11.39
CA SER A 444 22.43 4.60 10.11
C SER A 444 23.87 5.09 10.05
N ALA A 445 24.52 5.00 8.89
CA ALA A 445 25.86 5.50 8.67
C ALA A 445 25.87 7.04 8.56
#